data_30cff084c390a891c60e93141cd25a62
#
_entry.id   30cff084c390a891c60e93141cd25a62
#
_cell.length_a   1.000
_cell.length_b   1.000
_cell.length_c   1.000
_cell.angle_alpha   90.00
_cell.angle_beta   90.00
_cell.angle_gamma   90.00
#
_symmetry.space_group_name_H-M   'P 1'
#
loop_
_entity.id
_entity.type
_entity.pdbx_description
1 polymer ?
#
loop_
_entity_poly.entity_id
_entity_poly.type
_entity_poly.pdbx_seq_one_letter_code
_entity_poly.pdbx_strand_id
1 'polypeptide(L)'
;MVNAMSREFTLRTYVNEVKKNYDTVLIDCMPSLGMITINIEAGVIPKFAACASQGMPWFQERGLWQDNSYEPRPGDIIFFDWDDGGQDGSSDHVGIVEKVENGRIYTIEGNSGDSCRQNSYPVGYYEIYGYGTPAY
;
A
#
# COMPACT_ATOMS: atom_id res chain seq x y z
N MET A 1 -20.96 5.63 -24.83
CA MET A 1 -20.16 4.63 -24.10
C MET A 1 -18.72 5.12 -24.03
N VAL A 2 -18.26 5.50 -22.86
CA VAL A 2 -16.85 5.95 -22.70
C VAL A 2 -15.99 4.69 -22.72
N ASN A 3 -15.09 4.57 -23.69
CA ASN A 3 -14.17 3.46 -23.83
C ASN A 3 -13.27 3.34 -22.58
N ALA A 4 -12.96 2.12 -22.13
CA ALA A 4 -12.09 1.86 -20.98
C ALA A 4 -10.74 2.62 -21.07
N MET A 5 -10.18 2.74 -22.26
CA MET A 5 -8.98 3.54 -22.55
C MET A 5 -9.13 5.03 -22.17
N SER A 6 -10.31 5.63 -22.38
CA SER A 6 -10.47 7.07 -22.06
C SER A 6 -10.59 7.32 -20.56
N ARG A 7 -11.03 6.35 -19.76
CA ARG A 7 -11.07 6.45 -18.29
C ARG A 7 -9.67 6.39 -17.67
N GLU A 8 -8.80 5.55 -18.20
CA GLU A 8 -7.41 5.45 -17.75
C GLU A 8 -6.64 6.73 -18.08
N PHE A 9 -6.88 7.33 -19.24
CA PHE A 9 -6.28 8.62 -19.61
C PHE A 9 -6.75 9.75 -18.71
N THR A 10 -8.03 9.80 -18.37
CA THR A 10 -8.61 10.83 -17.50
C THR A 10 -8.01 10.76 -16.10
N LEU A 11 -7.93 9.58 -15.51
CA LEU A 11 -7.32 9.38 -14.21
C LEU A 11 -5.84 9.76 -14.21
N ARG A 12 -5.09 9.33 -15.22
CA ARG A 12 -3.66 9.65 -15.38
C ARG A 12 -3.43 11.16 -15.47
N THR A 13 -4.26 11.88 -16.23
CA THR A 13 -4.16 13.33 -16.37
C THR A 13 -4.42 14.03 -15.04
N TYR A 14 -5.49 13.65 -14.35
CA TYR A 14 -5.83 14.19 -13.04
C TYR A 14 -4.72 13.94 -12.01
N VAL A 15 -4.25 12.73 -11.92
CA VAL A 15 -3.16 12.35 -11.03
C VAL A 15 -1.87 13.13 -11.34
N ASN A 16 -1.54 13.34 -12.62
CA ASN A 16 -0.37 14.13 -13.02
C ASN A 16 -0.46 15.61 -12.63
N GLU A 17 -1.66 16.12 -12.47
CA GLU A 17 -1.86 17.49 -11.95
C GLU A 17 -1.74 17.54 -10.42
N VAL A 18 -2.36 16.58 -9.75
CA VAL A 18 -2.40 16.51 -8.28
C VAL A 18 -1.02 16.24 -7.68
N LYS A 19 -0.23 15.36 -8.28
CA LYS A 19 1.10 15.00 -7.78
C LYS A 19 2.10 16.16 -7.67
N LYS A 20 1.84 17.28 -8.31
CA LYS A 20 2.68 18.48 -8.18
C LYS A 20 2.56 19.14 -6.81
N ASN A 21 1.49 18.83 -6.07
CA ASN A 21 1.15 19.45 -4.80
C ASN A 21 1.26 18.46 -3.62
N TYR A 22 1.57 17.19 -3.88
CA TYR A 22 1.60 16.13 -2.87
C TYR A 22 2.75 15.16 -3.14
N ASP A 23 3.41 14.73 -2.09
CA ASP A 23 4.51 13.75 -2.16
C ASP A 23 3.98 12.33 -2.47
N THR A 24 2.76 12.04 -2.08
CA THR A 24 2.12 10.75 -2.29
C THR A 24 0.66 10.93 -2.69
N VAL A 25 0.21 10.18 -3.68
CA VAL A 25 -1.20 10.10 -4.07
C VAL A 25 -1.68 8.67 -3.91
N LEU A 26 -2.67 8.48 -3.04
CA LEU A 26 -3.32 7.18 -2.81
C LEU A 26 -4.61 7.11 -3.63
N ILE A 27 -4.74 6.05 -4.42
CA ILE A 27 -5.95 5.78 -5.20
C ILE A 27 -6.65 4.58 -4.59
N ASP A 28 -7.80 4.83 -3.96
CA ASP A 28 -8.68 3.77 -3.48
C ASP A 28 -9.44 3.14 -4.64
N CYS A 29 -9.39 1.82 -4.73
CA CYS A 29 -10.03 1.05 -5.78
C CYS A 29 -10.94 -0.01 -5.17
N MET A 30 -12.10 -0.21 -5.81
CA MET A 30 -13.03 -1.27 -5.39
C MET A 30 -12.38 -2.66 -5.51
N PRO A 31 -12.72 -3.61 -4.63
CA PRO A 31 -12.13 -4.96 -4.60
C PRO A 31 -12.21 -5.72 -5.93
N SER A 32 -13.24 -5.44 -6.71
CA SER A 32 -13.50 -6.09 -8.02
C SER A 32 -12.55 -5.67 -9.15
N LEU A 33 -11.74 -4.63 -8.95
CA LEU A 33 -10.80 -4.09 -9.94
C LEU A 33 -9.34 -4.39 -9.65
N GLY A 34 -9.05 -5.15 -8.59
CA GLY A 34 -7.69 -5.33 -8.09
C GLY A 34 -7.12 -4.02 -7.54
N MET A 35 -6.26 -4.10 -6.55
CA MET A 35 -5.61 -2.92 -5.98
C MET A 35 -4.68 -2.30 -7.02
N ILE A 36 -5.10 -1.19 -7.64
CA ILE A 36 -4.23 -0.38 -8.47
C ILE A 36 -3.49 0.57 -7.54
N THR A 37 -2.38 0.13 -6.99
CA THR A 37 -1.42 1.05 -6.41
C THR A 37 -0.68 1.70 -7.57
N ILE A 38 -1.10 2.90 -7.97
CA ILE A 38 -0.33 3.69 -8.93
C ILE A 38 0.70 4.45 -8.12
N ASN A 39 1.91 3.94 -8.10
CA ASN A 39 3.04 4.74 -7.70
C ASN A 39 3.35 5.73 -8.82
N ILE A 40 3.13 7.01 -8.56
CA ILE A 40 3.19 8.08 -9.55
C ILE A 40 4.60 8.61 -9.70
N GLU A 41 5.48 8.30 -8.77
CA GLU A 41 6.89 8.63 -8.89
C GLU A 41 7.64 7.53 -9.64
N ALA A 42 7.85 7.76 -10.93
CA ALA A 42 8.93 7.19 -11.75
C ALA A 42 9.15 5.67 -11.70
N GLY A 43 8.12 4.86 -11.49
CA GLY A 43 8.24 3.40 -11.65
C GLY A 43 9.02 2.67 -10.54
N VAL A 44 9.09 3.26 -9.36
CA VAL A 44 9.78 2.65 -8.21
C VAL A 44 9.07 1.40 -7.72
N ILE A 45 7.73 1.38 -7.77
CA ILE A 45 6.92 0.21 -7.43
C ILE A 45 5.98 -0.08 -8.61
N PRO A 46 5.93 -1.32 -9.11
CA PRO A 46 5.00 -1.69 -10.17
C PRO A 46 3.56 -1.81 -9.62
N LYS A 47 2.62 -1.88 -10.54
CA LYS A 47 1.23 -2.19 -10.22
C LYS A 47 1.11 -3.66 -9.81
N PHE A 48 0.48 -3.91 -8.67
CA PHE A 48 0.14 -5.25 -8.20
C PHE A 48 -1.36 -5.49 -8.30
N ALA A 49 -1.75 -6.70 -8.70
CA ALA A 49 -3.14 -7.14 -8.68
C ALA A 49 -3.54 -7.72 -7.32
N ALA A 50 -2.57 -8.19 -6.54
CA ALA A 50 -2.79 -8.75 -5.21
C ALA A 50 -1.56 -8.53 -4.31
N CYS A 51 -1.79 -8.24 -3.03
CA CYS A 51 -0.71 -7.97 -2.09
C CYS A 51 0.12 -9.23 -1.79
N ALA A 52 -0.53 -10.37 -1.50
CA ALA A 52 0.16 -11.60 -1.13
C ALA A 52 0.95 -12.23 -2.29
N SER A 53 0.32 -12.40 -3.45
CA SER A 53 0.93 -13.14 -4.55
C SER A 53 1.86 -12.32 -5.44
N GLN A 54 1.80 -11.00 -5.38
CA GLN A 54 2.61 -10.11 -6.22
C GLN A 54 3.36 -9.05 -5.42
N GLY A 55 2.70 -8.34 -4.50
CA GLY A 55 3.30 -7.25 -3.75
C GLY A 55 4.44 -7.71 -2.84
N MET A 56 4.18 -8.63 -1.94
CA MET A 56 5.20 -9.18 -1.03
C MET A 56 6.39 -9.81 -1.77
N PRO A 57 6.19 -10.74 -2.71
CA PRO A 57 7.31 -11.35 -3.43
C PRO A 57 8.17 -10.33 -4.18
N TRP A 58 7.56 -9.30 -4.73
CA TRP A 58 8.29 -8.26 -5.45
C TRP A 58 9.32 -7.56 -4.55
N PHE A 59 8.95 -7.21 -3.31
CA PHE A 59 9.87 -6.62 -2.34
C PHE A 59 10.91 -7.63 -1.84
N GLN A 60 10.48 -8.88 -1.57
CA GLN A 60 11.35 -9.94 -1.09
C GLN A 60 12.45 -10.28 -2.09
N GLU A 61 12.13 -10.44 -3.37
CA GLU A 61 13.08 -10.75 -4.45
C GLU A 61 14.12 -9.66 -4.67
N ARG A 62 13.82 -8.43 -4.28
CA ARG A 62 14.71 -7.26 -4.44
C ARG A 62 15.47 -6.89 -3.17
N GLY A 63 15.30 -7.65 -2.09
CA GLY A 63 15.92 -7.33 -0.81
C GLY A 63 15.37 -6.04 -0.17
N LEU A 64 14.15 -5.65 -0.55
CA LEU A 64 13.44 -4.47 -0.04
C LEU A 64 12.35 -4.84 0.98
N TRP A 65 12.37 -6.06 1.49
CA TRP A 65 11.44 -6.55 2.50
C TRP A 65 12.04 -6.45 3.89
N GLN A 66 11.23 -6.01 4.85
CA GLN A 66 11.54 -6.01 6.27
C GLN A 66 10.44 -6.76 7.04
N ASP A 67 10.84 -7.47 8.08
CA ASP A 67 9.89 -8.16 8.96
C ASP A 67 9.25 -7.20 9.99
N ASN A 68 8.35 -7.73 10.83
CA ASN A 68 7.63 -6.97 11.84
C ASN A 68 8.51 -6.35 12.95
N SER A 69 9.79 -6.72 13.07
CA SER A 69 10.73 -6.11 14.02
C SER A 69 11.30 -4.77 13.53
N TYR A 70 11.12 -4.47 12.26
CA TYR A 70 11.56 -3.23 11.66
C TYR A 70 10.73 -2.04 12.12
N GLU A 71 11.37 -0.91 12.39
CA GLU A 71 10.68 0.36 12.64
C GLU A 71 10.48 1.09 11.30
N PRO A 72 9.23 1.15 10.79
CA PRO A 72 8.98 1.67 9.46
C PRO A 72 9.14 3.19 9.38
N ARG A 73 9.33 3.67 8.16
CA ARG A 73 9.45 5.09 7.83
C ARG A 73 8.24 5.56 7.02
N PRO A 74 7.95 6.86 7.03
CA PRO A 74 6.96 7.42 6.13
C PRO A 74 7.23 7.04 4.67
N GLY A 75 6.20 6.53 3.98
CA GLY A 75 6.30 6.03 2.62
C GLY A 75 6.55 4.53 2.48
N ASP A 76 6.93 3.83 3.53
CA ASP A 76 7.00 2.36 3.50
C ASP A 76 5.62 1.76 3.28
N ILE A 77 5.59 0.61 2.62
CA ILE A 77 4.37 -0.15 2.38
C ILE A 77 4.22 -1.17 3.51
N ILE A 78 3.15 -1.08 4.27
CA ILE A 78 2.85 -2.02 5.36
C ILE A 78 1.91 -3.11 4.85
N PHE A 79 2.24 -4.37 5.17
CA PHE A 79 1.46 -5.55 4.82
C PHE A 79 0.91 -6.20 6.08
N PHE A 80 -0.37 -6.55 6.04
CA PHE A 80 -1.08 -7.19 7.13
C PHE A 80 -1.53 -8.60 6.77
N ASP A 81 -1.57 -9.44 7.76
CA ASP A 81 -2.17 -10.76 7.74
C ASP A 81 -3.28 -10.78 8.80
N TRP A 82 -4.52 -10.50 8.34
CA TRP A 82 -5.70 -10.31 9.19
C TRP A 82 -6.44 -11.59 9.54
N ASP A 83 -5.85 -12.72 9.30
CA ASP A 83 -6.57 -13.98 9.43
C ASP A 83 -7.26 -14.13 10.82
N ASP A 84 -8.58 -14.28 10.81
CA ASP A 84 -9.41 -14.56 12.00
C ASP A 84 -9.05 -15.90 12.68
N GLY A 85 -8.30 -16.75 12.01
CA GLY A 85 -7.82 -18.05 12.49
C GLY A 85 -6.36 -18.10 12.93
N GLY A 86 -5.63 -17.02 12.80
CA GLY A 86 -4.18 -16.90 13.00
C GLY A 86 -3.45 -16.53 11.72
N GLN A 87 -2.20 -16.14 11.82
CA GLN A 87 -1.42 -15.73 10.68
C GLN A 87 -1.05 -16.93 9.81
N ASP A 88 -1.51 -16.97 8.57
CA ASP A 88 -1.25 -18.05 7.62
C ASP A 88 0.01 -17.83 6.75
N GLY A 89 0.64 -16.66 6.90
CA GLY A 89 1.81 -16.26 6.14
C GLY A 89 1.49 -15.65 4.78
N SER A 90 0.24 -15.23 4.58
CA SER A 90 -0.24 -14.55 3.38
C SER A 90 -0.80 -13.18 3.74
N SER A 91 -0.42 -12.14 3.03
CA SER A 91 -0.94 -10.81 3.32
C SER A 91 -2.33 -10.61 2.70
N ASP A 92 -3.27 -10.18 3.53
CA ASP A 92 -4.65 -9.90 3.14
C ASP A 92 -4.89 -8.43 2.81
N HIS A 93 -4.08 -7.56 3.39
CA HIS A 93 -4.28 -6.12 3.31
C HIS A 93 -2.96 -5.37 3.22
N VAL A 94 -3.02 -4.16 2.69
CA VAL A 94 -1.86 -3.30 2.51
C VAL A 94 -2.23 -1.85 2.77
N GLY A 95 -1.29 -1.11 3.33
CA GLY A 95 -1.39 0.33 3.52
C GLY A 95 -0.07 1.03 3.24
N ILE A 96 -0.07 2.34 3.40
CA ILE A 96 1.14 3.18 3.34
C ILE A 96 1.37 3.76 4.73
N VAL A 97 2.60 3.70 5.20
CA VAL A 97 3.00 4.34 6.46
C VAL A 97 3.04 5.85 6.26
N GLU A 98 2.21 6.56 7.00
CA GLU A 98 2.19 8.03 7.02
C GLU A 98 3.26 8.57 7.96
N LYS A 99 3.31 8.04 9.19
CA LYS A 99 4.28 8.40 10.22
C LYS A 99 4.37 7.36 11.32
N VAL A 100 5.46 7.43 12.09
CA VAL A 100 5.58 6.70 13.36
C VAL A 100 5.77 7.72 14.47
N GLU A 101 4.97 7.63 15.50
CA GLU A 101 4.98 8.58 16.62
C GLU A 101 4.52 7.91 17.90
N ASN A 102 5.26 8.10 18.99
CA ASN A 102 4.94 7.56 20.32
C ASN A 102 4.67 6.04 20.34
N GLY A 103 5.48 5.27 19.58
CA GLY A 103 5.36 3.82 19.50
C GLY A 103 4.15 3.33 18.69
N ARG A 104 3.54 4.20 17.88
CA ARG A 104 2.44 3.86 16.98
C ARG A 104 2.78 4.20 15.54
N ILE A 105 2.37 3.32 14.66
CA ILE A 105 2.43 3.48 13.21
C ILE A 105 1.09 4.04 12.76
N TYR A 106 1.08 5.16 12.10
CA TYR A 106 -0.10 5.73 11.43
C TYR A 106 -0.04 5.37 9.96
N THR A 107 -1.15 4.89 9.43
CA THR A 107 -1.25 4.39 8.07
C THR A 107 -2.37 5.08 7.30
N ILE A 108 -2.21 5.15 5.99
CA ILE A 108 -3.29 5.45 5.05
C ILE A 108 -3.61 4.16 4.31
N GLU A 109 -4.85 3.73 4.38
CA GLU A 109 -5.32 2.46 3.85
C GLU A 109 -6.53 2.66 2.95
N GLY A 110 -6.47 2.11 1.75
CA GLY A 110 -7.64 1.96 0.88
C GLY A 110 -8.40 0.70 1.25
N ASN A 111 -9.68 0.67 0.94
CA ASN A 111 -10.59 -0.47 1.18
C ASN A 111 -10.63 -0.91 2.67
N SER A 112 -10.46 0.03 3.58
CA SER A 112 -10.62 -0.18 5.02
C SER A 112 -12.04 0.17 5.42
N GLY A 113 -12.93 -0.83 5.56
CA GLY A 113 -14.37 -0.61 5.75
C GLY A 113 -15.00 0.16 4.60
N ASP A 114 -14.72 -0.25 3.36
CA ASP A 114 -15.21 0.32 2.10
C ASP A 114 -14.84 1.80 1.88
N SER A 115 -13.74 2.25 2.48
CA SER A 115 -13.27 3.63 2.33
C SER A 115 -11.74 3.75 2.46
N CYS A 116 -11.21 4.89 2.05
CA CYS A 116 -9.85 5.29 2.38
C CYS A 116 -9.83 5.86 3.80
N ARG A 117 -8.99 5.32 4.67
CA ARG A 117 -8.94 5.71 6.09
C ARG A 117 -7.51 5.87 6.59
N GLN A 118 -7.37 6.75 7.56
CA GLN A 118 -6.22 6.76 8.44
C GLN A 118 -6.48 5.79 9.61
N ASN A 119 -5.57 4.86 9.81
CA ASN A 119 -5.59 3.93 10.93
C ASN A 119 -4.30 4.07 11.76
N SER A 120 -4.23 3.42 12.91
CA SER A 120 -2.98 3.35 13.67
C SER A 120 -2.85 2.04 14.44
N TYR A 121 -1.62 1.54 14.50
CA TYR A 121 -1.25 0.27 15.12
C TYR A 121 -0.05 0.46 16.04
N PRO A 122 0.09 -0.31 17.13
CA PRO A 122 1.35 -0.35 17.87
C PRO A 122 2.50 -0.83 16.96
N VAL A 123 3.70 -0.31 17.15
CA VAL A 123 4.90 -0.90 16.55
C VAL A 123 5.01 -2.36 17.02
N GLY A 124 5.24 -3.29 16.09
CA GLY A 124 5.29 -4.71 16.39
C GLY A 124 3.90 -5.37 16.61
N TYR A 125 2.82 -4.73 16.17
CA TYR A 125 1.49 -5.32 16.22
C TYR A 125 1.46 -6.67 15.51
N TYR A 126 0.86 -7.69 16.13
CA TYR A 126 1.01 -9.09 15.68
C TYR A 126 0.42 -9.40 14.30
N GLU A 127 -0.55 -8.61 13.84
CA GLU A 127 -1.14 -8.75 12.50
C GLU A 127 -0.35 -8.02 11.40
N ILE A 128 0.72 -7.30 11.76
CA ILE A 128 1.63 -6.75 10.77
C ILE A 128 2.55 -7.87 10.31
N TYR A 129 2.43 -8.25 9.04
CA TYR A 129 3.28 -9.29 8.46
C TYR A 129 4.68 -8.78 8.17
N GLY A 130 4.80 -7.54 7.69
CA GLY A 130 6.08 -6.90 7.40
C GLY A 130 5.92 -5.67 6.53
N TYR A 131 7.03 -5.21 5.97
CA TYR A 131 7.11 -3.96 5.24
C TYR A 131 7.88 -4.11 3.93
N GLY A 132 7.36 -3.46 2.90
CA GLY A 132 8.12 -3.17 1.69
C GLY A 132 8.74 -1.77 1.81
N THR A 133 10.03 -1.66 1.59
CA THR A 133 10.80 -0.41 1.68
C THR A 133 11.18 0.07 0.29
N PRO A 134 10.36 0.91 -0.37
CA PRO A 134 10.66 1.41 -1.70
C PRO A 134 11.95 2.23 -1.71
N ALA A 135 12.72 2.14 -2.79
CA ALA A 135 13.90 2.96 -3.01
C ALA A 135 13.48 4.31 -3.64
N TYR A 136 13.02 5.21 -2.82
CA TYR A 136 12.70 6.57 -3.25
C TYR A 136 13.97 7.39 -3.57
#